data_107309898a69c960776e2b2104fdfa25
#
_entry.id   107309898a69c960776e2b2104fdfa25
#
_cell.length_a   1.000
_cell.length_b   1.000
_cell.length_c   1.000
_cell.angle_alpha   90.00
_cell.angle_beta   90.00
_cell.angle_gamma   90.00
#
_symmetry.space_group_name_H-M   'P 1'
#
loop_
_entity.id
_entity.type
_entity.pdbx_description
1 polymer ?
#
loop_
_entity_poly.entity_id
_entity_poly.type
_entity_poly.pdbx_seq_one_letter_code
_entity_poly.pdbx_strand_id
1 'polypeptide(L)' 'MTYHDVFINRVEQFCLGIEQESGRTYVSMPLRPNGCLIEFDHYFELDAAAFERFQRDPQAALAFVERCRQGQVAPMVIGA' A
#
# COMPACT_ATOMS: atom_id res chain seq x y z
N MET A 1 5.82 14.77 2.74
CA MET A 1 5.64 13.47 2.01
C MET A 1 4.55 13.65 0.97
N THR A 2 4.80 13.21 -0.25
CA THR A 2 3.85 13.36 -1.35
C THR A 2 3.58 12.00 -1.97
N TYR A 3 2.41 11.45 -1.67
CA TYR A 3 1.98 10.17 -2.21
C TYR A 3 1.23 10.42 -3.51
N HIS A 4 1.60 9.67 -4.55
CA HIS A 4 0.96 9.77 -5.85
C HIS A 4 0.46 8.40 -6.29
N ASP A 5 -0.86 8.21 -6.26
CA ASP A 5 -1.47 6.94 -6.65
C ASP A 5 -1.45 6.82 -8.18
N VAL A 6 -0.94 5.70 -8.68
CA VAL A 6 -0.93 5.41 -10.12
C VAL A 6 -1.96 4.35 -10.49
N PHE A 7 -2.50 3.63 -9.51
CA PHE A 7 -3.53 2.63 -9.72
C PHE A 7 -4.44 2.58 -8.51
N ILE A 8 -5.75 2.57 -8.73
CA ILE A 8 -6.75 2.51 -7.66
C ILE A 8 -7.67 1.33 -7.95
N ASN A 9 -7.75 0.38 -7.01
CA ASN A 9 -8.69 -0.72 -7.06
C ASN A 9 -9.80 -0.48 -6.05
N ARG A 10 -10.96 -0.05 -6.53
CA ARG A 10 -12.09 0.29 -5.66
C ARG A 10 -12.78 -0.94 -5.08
N VAL A 11 -12.76 -2.04 -5.81
CA VAL A 11 -13.42 -3.29 -5.39
C VAL A 11 -12.67 -3.91 -4.22
N GLU A 12 -11.34 -4.03 -4.35
CA GLU A 12 -10.48 -4.65 -3.34
C GLU A 12 -9.92 -3.64 -2.34
N GLN A 13 -10.18 -2.35 -2.57
CA GLN A 13 -9.82 -1.25 -1.67
C GLN A 13 -8.32 -1.14 -1.41
N PHE A 14 -7.53 -1.08 -2.47
CA PHE A 14 -6.11 -0.77 -2.34
C PHE A 14 -5.66 0.12 -3.50
N CYS A 15 -4.55 0.83 -3.27
CA CYS A 15 -3.92 1.66 -4.29
C CYS A 15 -2.46 1.28 -4.42
N LEU A 16 -1.90 1.48 -5.61
CA LEU A 16 -0.47 1.41 -5.85
C LEU A 16 0.02 2.80 -6.21
N GLY A 17 1.20 3.17 -5.76
CA GLY A 17 1.70 4.50 -6.04
C GLY A 17 3.17 4.67 -5.75
N ILE A 18 3.61 5.93 -5.88
CA ILE A 18 5.00 6.33 -5.68
C ILE A 18 5.01 7.51 -4.71
N GLU A 19 5.84 7.41 -3.68
CA GLU A 19 6.12 8.56 -2.84
C GLU A 19 7.16 9.42 -3.55
N GLN A 20 6.80 10.64 -3.93
CA GLN A 20 7.54 11.42 -4.91
C GLN A 20 8.87 11.96 -4.40
N GLU A 21 9.00 12.20 -3.10
CA GLU A 21 10.24 12.74 -2.54
C GLU A 21 11.35 11.69 -2.45
N SER A 22 11.00 10.46 -2.10
CA SER A 22 11.97 9.37 -1.95
C SER A 22 12.05 8.46 -3.16
N GLY A 23 11.04 8.48 -4.03
CA GLY A 23 10.93 7.55 -5.16
C GLY A 23 10.49 6.15 -4.76
N ARG A 24 10.13 5.93 -3.49
CA ARG A 24 9.71 4.61 -3.02
C ARG A 24 8.33 4.27 -3.51
N THR A 25 8.14 3.02 -3.90
CA THR A 25 6.85 2.52 -4.36
C THR A 25 6.10 1.85 -3.23
N TYR A 26 4.77 1.92 -3.28
CA TYR A 26 3.94 1.44 -2.19
C TYR A 26 2.65 0.81 -2.68
N VAL A 27 2.04 0.02 -1.79
CA VAL A 27 0.62 -0.30 -1.81
C VAL A 27 0.00 0.36 -0.59
N SER A 28 -1.16 0.97 -0.76
CA SER A 28 -1.89 1.59 0.36
C SER A 28 -3.29 1.00 0.46
N MET A 29 -3.80 0.98 1.68
CA MET A 29 -5.14 0.48 1.95
C MET A 29 -5.67 1.10 3.25
N PRO A 30 -6.99 1.28 3.37
CA PRO A 30 -7.57 1.75 4.62
C PRO A 30 -7.56 0.63 5.66
N LEU A 31 -7.05 0.95 6.84
CA LEU A 31 -7.00 0.03 7.98
C LEU A 31 -7.47 0.74 9.23
N ARG A 32 -8.06 -0.04 10.14
CA ARG A 32 -8.44 0.44 11.45
C ARG A 32 -7.58 -0.28 12.48
N PRO A 33 -6.53 0.37 13.02
CA PRO A 33 -5.71 -0.24 14.05
C PRO A 33 -6.51 -0.59 15.29
N ASN A 34 -6.06 -1.57 16.04
CA ASN A 34 -6.70 -1.96 17.30
C ASN A 34 -6.81 -0.75 18.24
N GLY A 35 -7.99 -0.55 18.79
CA GLY A 35 -8.25 0.56 19.70
C GLY A 35 -8.57 1.88 19.02
N CYS A 36 -8.54 1.95 17.69
CA CYS A 36 -8.93 3.13 16.94
C CYS A 36 -10.35 3.02 16.44
N LEU A 37 -11.07 4.13 16.48
CA LEU A 37 -12.43 4.22 15.94
C LEU A 37 -12.43 4.71 14.50
N ILE A 38 -11.28 5.17 14.00
CA ILE A 38 -11.15 5.81 12.69
C ILE A 38 -10.30 4.92 11.80
N GLU A 39 -10.78 4.73 10.57
CA GLU A 39 -10.04 4.05 9.50
C GLU A 39 -9.23 5.08 8.72
N PHE A 40 -7.96 4.78 8.43
CA PHE A 40 -7.12 5.67 7.64
C PHE A 40 -6.15 4.87 6.79
N ASP A 41 -5.61 5.50 5.75
CA ASP A 41 -4.74 4.82 4.81
C ASP A 41 -3.38 4.50 5.43
N HIS A 42 -2.96 3.25 5.26
CA HIS A 42 -1.62 2.80 5.62
C HIS A 42 -0.85 2.48 4.34
N TYR A 43 0.44 2.77 4.36
CA TYR A 43 1.32 2.61 3.20
C TYR A 43 2.35 1.54 3.49
N PHE A 44 2.53 0.62 2.55
CA PHE A 44 3.45 -0.51 2.68
C PHE A 44 4.39 -0.51 1.49
N GLU A 45 5.69 -0.55 1.75
CA GLU A 45 6.67 -0.46 0.68
C GLU A 45 6.68 -1.71 -0.18
N LEU A 46 6.82 -1.49 -1.49
CA LEU A 46 7.03 -2.55 -2.48
C LEU A 46 8.39 -2.35 -3.13
N ASP A 47 9.08 -3.44 -3.45
CA ASP A 47 10.25 -3.31 -4.32
C ASP A 47 9.78 -3.08 -5.76
N ALA A 48 10.73 -2.70 -6.64
CA ALA A 48 10.39 -2.36 -8.02
C ALA A 48 9.74 -3.52 -8.77
N ALA A 49 10.21 -4.74 -8.52
CA ALA A 49 9.67 -5.92 -9.21
C ALA A 49 8.23 -6.19 -8.78
N ALA A 50 7.92 -6.11 -7.49
CA ALA A 50 6.58 -6.31 -6.97
C ALA A 50 5.64 -5.22 -7.46
N PHE A 51 6.09 -3.96 -7.45
CA PHE A 51 5.29 -2.84 -7.92
C PHE A 51 4.90 -3.00 -9.38
N GLU A 52 5.85 -3.35 -10.23
CA GLU A 52 5.59 -3.57 -11.64
C GLU A 52 4.64 -4.75 -11.85
N ARG A 53 4.86 -5.85 -11.13
CA ARG A 53 4.01 -7.04 -11.23
C ARG A 53 2.56 -6.73 -10.85
N PHE A 54 2.36 -5.99 -9.75
CA PHE A 54 1.03 -5.67 -9.26
C PHE A 54 0.29 -4.68 -10.17
N GLN A 55 1.03 -3.82 -10.88
CA GLN A 55 0.42 -2.95 -11.89
C GLN A 55 -0.08 -3.75 -13.10
N ARG A 56 0.68 -4.75 -13.53
CA ARG A 56 0.30 -5.59 -14.68
C ARG A 56 -0.78 -6.61 -14.32
N ASP A 57 -0.74 -7.11 -13.10
CA ASP A 57 -1.68 -8.12 -12.62
C ASP A 57 -2.14 -7.76 -11.20
N PRO A 58 -3.19 -6.93 -11.07
CA PRO A 58 -3.69 -6.54 -9.77
C PRO A 58 -4.11 -7.70 -8.87
N GLN A 59 -4.54 -8.82 -9.46
CA GLN A 59 -4.87 -10.01 -8.68
C GLN A 59 -3.67 -10.55 -7.91
N ALA A 60 -2.46 -10.38 -8.45
CA ALA A 60 -1.24 -10.81 -7.78
C ALA A 60 -0.99 -10.04 -6.48
N ALA A 61 -1.55 -8.84 -6.34
CA ALA A 61 -1.39 -8.04 -5.14
C ALA A 61 -2.23 -8.51 -3.96
N LEU A 62 -3.30 -9.28 -4.20
CA LEU A 62 -4.29 -9.58 -3.17
C LEU A 62 -3.71 -10.36 -2.00
N ALA A 63 -2.81 -11.31 -2.23
CA ALA A 63 -2.19 -12.06 -1.15
C ALA A 63 -1.35 -11.15 -0.25
N PHE A 64 -0.61 -10.22 -0.84
CA PHE A 64 0.19 -9.27 -0.09
C PHE A 64 -0.70 -8.28 0.69
N VAL A 65 -1.75 -7.78 0.04
CA VAL A 65 -2.71 -6.87 0.68
C VAL A 65 -3.33 -7.54 1.91
N GLU A 66 -3.71 -8.81 1.80
CA GLU A 66 -4.29 -9.54 2.92
C GLU A 66 -3.30 -9.68 4.07
N ARG A 67 -2.03 -9.96 3.77
CA ARG A 67 -0.99 -10.02 4.80
C ARG A 67 -0.83 -8.69 5.52
N CYS A 68 -0.92 -7.58 4.78
CA CYS A 68 -0.88 -6.25 5.38
C CYS A 68 -2.07 -6.03 6.31
N ARG A 69 -3.25 -6.43 5.89
CA ARG A 69 -4.47 -6.30 6.71
C ARG A 69 -4.39 -7.10 7.99
N GLN A 70 -3.70 -8.23 7.95
CA GLN A 70 -3.53 -9.09 9.13
C GLN A 70 -2.38 -8.65 10.05
N GLY A 71 -1.73 -7.54 9.73
CA GLY A 71 -0.63 -7.04 10.55
C GLY A 71 0.68 -7.79 10.38
N GLN A 72 0.82 -8.58 9.32
CA GLN A 72 2.03 -9.38 9.08
C GLN A 72 3.14 -8.60 8.39
N VAL A 73 2.84 -7.40 7.92
CA VAL A 73 3.80 -6.53 7.25
C VAL A 73 3.81 -5.20 7.97
N ALA A 74 4.99 -4.67 8.27
CA ALA A 74 5.11 -3.36 8.91
C ALA A 74 4.85 -2.24 7.90
N PRO A 75 4.08 -1.19 8.26
CA PRO A 75 3.91 -0.03 7.40
C PRO A 75 5.26 0.65 7.13
N MET A 76 5.39 1.25 5.96
CA MET A 76 6.60 1.97 5.65
C MET A 76 6.66 3.31 6.36
N VAL A 77 7.87 3.71 6.73
CA VAL A 77 8.13 5.01 7.36
C VAL A 77 8.97 5.82 6.37
N ILE A 78 8.49 7.00 6.00
CA ILE A 78 9.16 7.88 5.06
C ILE A 78 9.47 9.20 5.75
N GLY A 79 10.73 9.62 5.62
CA GLY A 79 11.15 10.93 6.05
C GLY A 79 11.12 11.10 7.56
N ALA A 80 11.99 10.47 8.23
CA ALA A 80 12.16 10.69 9.67
C ALA A 80 12.75 12.08 9.93
#